data_aa8a5af0aedf523e503aecb8fad42f6e
#
_entry.id   aa8a5af0aedf523e503aecb8fad42f6e
#
_cell.length_a   1.000
_cell.length_b   1.000
_cell.length_c   1.000
_cell.angle_alpha   90.00
_cell.angle_beta   90.00
_cell.angle_gamma   90.00
#
_symmetry.space_group_name_H-M   'P 1'
#
loop_
_entity.id
_entity.type
_entity.pdbx_description
1 polymer ?
#
loop_
_entity_poly.entity_id
_entity_poly.type
_entity_poly.pdbx_seq_one_letter_code
_entity_poly.pdbx_strand_id
1 'polypeptide(L)'
;MISITHDRPLGDINTFRMQVSCCLFIEYDRATDLKDLDFENIPKPVKHIGSGSNLLFTGNFKGTILHSKMDFIEKLSDNLFSVGAGVGFDRFSEFAAREGLWGSENLSLIPGEVGAAAVQNIGAYGVEV
;
A
#
# COMPACT_ATOMS: atom_id res chain seq x y z
N MET A 1 -6.40 14.61 0.85
CA MET A 1 -7.08 14.90 -0.46
C MET A 1 -7.40 13.55 -1.10
N ILE A 2 -8.54 13.43 -1.75
CA ILE A 2 -8.92 12.21 -2.47
C ILE A 2 -8.83 12.45 -3.97
N SER A 3 -8.29 11.48 -4.71
CA SER A 3 -8.24 11.47 -6.17
C SER A 3 -9.02 10.28 -6.69
N ILE A 4 -9.88 10.50 -7.68
CA ILE A 4 -10.75 9.46 -8.25
C ILE A 4 -10.50 9.42 -9.75
N THR A 5 -10.14 8.25 -10.26
CA THR A 5 -9.87 8.02 -11.69
C THR A 5 -10.72 6.86 -12.21
N HIS A 6 -11.49 7.11 -13.25
CA HIS A 6 -12.26 6.07 -13.94
C HIS A 6 -11.40 5.35 -14.98
N ASP A 7 -11.70 4.07 -15.22
CA ASP A 7 -11.04 3.23 -16.23
C ASP A 7 -9.50 3.30 -16.17
N ARG A 8 -8.96 3.32 -14.95
CA ARG A 8 -7.53 3.51 -14.68
C ARG A 8 -6.71 2.31 -15.17
N PRO A 9 -5.75 2.49 -16.10
CA PRO A 9 -4.74 1.47 -16.41
C PRO A 9 -3.88 1.14 -15.17
N LEU A 10 -3.59 -0.14 -14.95
CA LEU A 10 -2.89 -0.62 -13.75
C LEU A 10 -1.47 -1.14 -14.04
N GLY A 11 -0.97 -0.96 -15.27
CA GLY A 11 0.35 -1.47 -15.68
C GLY A 11 1.53 -0.89 -14.89
N ASP A 12 1.36 0.28 -14.31
CA ASP A 12 2.34 0.98 -13.47
C ASP A 12 2.24 0.64 -11.97
N ILE A 13 1.13 0.03 -11.56
CA ILE A 13 0.86 -0.32 -10.16
C ILE A 13 0.76 -1.84 -9.95
N ASN A 14 1.39 -2.61 -10.78
CA ASN A 14 1.62 -4.03 -10.57
C ASN A 14 2.99 -4.45 -11.12
N THR A 15 3.71 -5.28 -10.37
CA THR A 15 5.08 -5.67 -10.69
C THR A 15 5.18 -6.47 -12.00
N PHE A 16 4.15 -7.24 -12.35
CA PHE A 16 4.09 -7.98 -13.62
C PHE A 16 3.81 -7.08 -14.83
N ARG A 17 3.52 -5.79 -14.62
CA ARG A 17 3.19 -4.81 -15.66
C ARG A 17 2.08 -5.27 -16.60
N MET A 18 1.13 -6.04 -16.02
CA MET A 18 -0.03 -6.50 -16.77
C MET A 18 -0.84 -5.31 -17.27
N GLN A 19 -1.14 -5.31 -18.56
CA GLN A 19 -1.90 -4.25 -19.23
C GLN A 19 -3.40 -4.48 -19.00
N VAL A 20 -3.83 -4.20 -17.78
CA VAL A 20 -5.21 -4.31 -17.31
C VAL A 20 -5.67 -2.97 -16.76
N SER A 21 -6.97 -2.80 -16.55
CA SER A 21 -7.56 -1.60 -15.94
C SER A 21 -8.52 -1.97 -14.81
N CYS A 22 -8.89 -0.99 -13.99
CA CYS A 22 -10.01 -1.08 -13.07
C CYS A 22 -11.09 -0.05 -13.41
N CYS A 23 -12.34 -0.31 -13.01
CA CYS A 23 -13.44 0.63 -13.25
C CYS A 23 -13.25 1.93 -12.48
N LEU A 24 -12.79 1.85 -11.24
CA LEU A 24 -12.56 3.01 -10.39
C LEU A 24 -11.27 2.83 -9.60
N PHE A 25 -10.44 3.85 -9.59
CA PHE A 25 -9.21 3.91 -8.79
C PHE A 25 -9.27 5.13 -7.88
N ILE A 26 -9.15 4.91 -6.58
CA ILE A 26 -9.26 5.95 -5.57
C ILE A 26 -7.97 5.99 -4.77
N GLU A 27 -7.28 7.13 -4.81
CA GLU A 27 -6.14 7.42 -3.95
C GLU A 27 -6.54 8.41 -2.86
N TYR A 28 -6.00 8.24 -1.67
CA TYR A 28 -6.29 9.11 -0.53
C TYR A 28 -5.04 9.36 0.32
N ASP A 29 -4.93 10.60 0.83
CA ASP A 29 -3.79 11.05 1.65
C ASP A 29 -4.05 10.91 3.15
N ARG A 30 -5.31 10.73 3.58
CA ARG A 30 -5.70 10.62 4.99
C ARG A 30 -6.78 9.57 5.16
N ALA A 31 -6.69 8.79 6.23
CA ALA A 31 -7.71 7.78 6.55
C ALA A 31 -9.12 8.39 6.71
N THR A 32 -9.19 9.66 7.15
CA THR A 32 -10.46 10.40 7.26
C THR A 32 -11.13 10.64 5.92
N ASP A 33 -10.37 10.72 4.83
CA ASP A 33 -10.91 10.91 3.49
C ASP A 33 -11.83 9.76 3.07
N LEU A 34 -11.61 8.55 3.62
CA LEU A 34 -12.44 7.37 3.33
C LEU A 34 -13.85 7.45 3.95
N LYS A 35 -14.06 8.30 4.98
CA LYS A 35 -15.36 8.47 5.62
C LYS A 35 -16.40 9.12 4.69
N ASP A 36 -15.90 9.93 3.76
CA ASP A 36 -16.73 10.70 2.83
C ASP A 36 -17.01 9.91 1.53
N LEU A 37 -16.47 8.69 1.40
CA LEU A 37 -16.73 7.83 0.25
C LEU A 37 -18.07 7.11 0.39
N ASP A 38 -18.90 7.22 -0.63
CA ASP A 38 -20.12 6.46 -0.75
C ASP A 38 -19.83 5.02 -1.21
N PHE A 39 -19.44 4.18 -0.24
CA PHE A 39 -19.11 2.78 -0.50
C PHE A 39 -20.29 1.96 -1.06
N GLU A 40 -21.53 2.41 -0.94
CA GLU A 40 -22.69 1.69 -1.48
C GLU A 40 -22.76 1.85 -3.00
N ASN A 41 -22.44 3.02 -3.52
CA ASN A 41 -22.61 3.40 -4.92
C ASN A 41 -21.35 3.32 -5.78
N ILE A 42 -20.21 2.87 -5.25
CA ILE A 42 -19.02 2.61 -6.08
C ILE A 42 -19.01 1.18 -6.66
N PRO A 43 -18.37 0.96 -7.82
CA PRO A 43 -18.25 -0.35 -8.45
C PRO A 43 -17.69 -1.43 -7.51
N LYS A 44 -18.34 -2.58 -7.48
CA LYS A 44 -17.92 -3.75 -6.68
C LYS A 44 -17.22 -4.80 -7.56
N PRO A 45 -16.31 -5.60 -7.01
CA PRO A 45 -15.83 -5.58 -5.62
C PRO A 45 -14.91 -4.40 -5.33
N VAL A 46 -14.76 -4.05 -4.05
CA VAL A 46 -13.77 -3.06 -3.59
C VAL A 46 -12.54 -3.81 -3.06
N LYS A 47 -11.35 -3.42 -3.52
CA LYS A 47 -10.07 -3.95 -3.06
C LYS A 47 -9.15 -2.81 -2.63
N HIS A 48 -8.53 -2.96 -1.47
CA HIS A 48 -7.44 -2.12 -1.02
C HIS A 48 -6.13 -2.80 -1.41
N ILE A 49 -5.26 -2.08 -2.11
CA ILE A 49 -3.95 -2.60 -2.52
C ILE A 49 -2.83 -1.64 -2.12
N GLY A 50 -1.62 -2.14 -1.96
CA GLY A 50 -0.41 -1.34 -1.94
C GLY A 50 0.14 -1.17 -3.36
N SER A 51 1.46 -1.17 -3.51
CA SER A 51 2.15 -1.03 -4.80
C SER A 51 1.92 -2.18 -5.80
N GLY A 52 1.06 -3.14 -5.48
CA GLY A 52 0.74 -4.27 -6.35
C GLY A 52 1.88 -5.27 -6.55
N SER A 53 2.85 -5.30 -5.63
CA SER A 53 4.04 -6.16 -5.76
C SER A 53 3.77 -7.65 -5.54
N ASN A 54 2.66 -8.00 -4.91
CA ASN A 54 2.26 -9.40 -4.67
C ASN A 54 0.88 -9.71 -5.25
N LEU A 55 0.56 -9.11 -6.40
CA LEU A 55 -0.72 -9.30 -7.09
C LEU A 55 -0.51 -9.75 -8.52
N LEU A 56 -1.28 -10.74 -8.94
CA LEU A 56 -1.41 -11.15 -10.33
C LEU A 56 -2.81 -10.84 -10.84
N PHE A 57 -2.93 -9.88 -11.73
CA PHE A 57 -4.17 -9.58 -12.42
C PHE A 57 -4.35 -10.54 -13.61
N THR A 58 -5.41 -11.32 -13.61
CA THR A 58 -5.74 -12.23 -14.73
C THR A 58 -6.65 -11.60 -15.79
N GLY A 59 -7.02 -10.35 -15.61
CA GLY A 59 -7.85 -9.56 -16.50
C GLY A 59 -8.20 -8.22 -15.88
N ASN A 60 -9.01 -7.41 -16.57
CA ASN A 60 -9.50 -6.14 -16.06
C ASN A 60 -10.30 -6.34 -14.76
N PHE A 61 -10.02 -5.51 -13.77
CA PHE A 61 -10.71 -5.54 -12.49
C PHE A 61 -12.01 -4.73 -12.57
N LYS A 62 -13.13 -5.42 -12.63
CA LYS A 62 -14.46 -4.80 -12.77
C LYS A 62 -14.99 -4.23 -11.44
N GLY A 63 -14.16 -3.50 -10.72
CA GLY A 63 -14.48 -2.97 -9.40
C GLY A 63 -13.68 -1.72 -9.08
N THR A 64 -13.65 -1.39 -7.78
CA THR A 64 -12.94 -0.25 -7.24
C THR A 64 -11.65 -0.69 -6.55
N ILE A 65 -10.55 -0.04 -6.86
CA ILE A 65 -9.27 -0.16 -6.15
C ILE A 65 -9.08 1.07 -5.28
N LEU A 66 -8.74 0.85 -4.01
CA LEU A 66 -8.29 1.87 -3.08
C LEU A 66 -6.78 1.77 -2.91
N HIS A 67 -6.09 2.90 -2.95
CA HIS A 67 -4.65 2.99 -2.74
C HIS A 67 -4.33 4.13 -1.77
N SER A 68 -3.55 3.85 -0.74
CA SER A 68 -3.13 4.86 0.23
C SER A 68 -1.93 5.65 -0.28
N LYS A 69 -2.03 6.98 -0.19
CA LYS A 69 -0.92 7.91 -0.42
C LYS A 69 -0.40 8.51 0.89
N MET A 70 -0.79 7.92 2.03
CA MET A 70 -0.27 8.37 3.33
C MET A 70 1.22 8.08 3.41
N ASP A 71 2.05 9.12 3.31
CA ASP A 71 3.51 9.06 3.25
C ASP A 71 4.14 9.83 4.40
N PHE A 72 4.07 9.29 5.62
CA PHE A 72 4.67 9.86 6.81
C PHE A 72 5.25 8.76 7.71
N ILE A 73 6.26 9.13 8.51
CA ILE A 73 6.79 8.32 9.61
C ILE A 73 6.86 9.24 10.81
N GLU A 74 6.09 8.96 11.86
CA GLU A 74 5.98 9.76 13.07
C GLU A 74 6.38 8.95 14.29
N LYS A 75 7.33 9.45 15.06
CA LYS A 75 7.74 8.82 16.32
C LYS A 75 6.75 9.19 17.43
N LEU A 76 6.11 8.18 18.01
CA LEU A 76 5.18 8.35 19.14
C LEU A 76 5.87 8.12 20.49
N SER A 77 6.83 7.20 20.54
CA SER A 77 7.71 6.95 21.70
C SER A 77 8.99 6.28 21.22
N ASP A 78 9.88 5.87 22.14
CA ASP A 78 11.21 5.32 21.77
C ASP A 78 11.13 4.13 20.80
N ASN A 79 10.13 3.26 20.95
CA ASN A 79 9.97 2.05 20.15
C ASN A 79 8.61 1.96 19.43
N LEU A 80 7.88 3.07 19.35
CA LEU A 80 6.57 3.10 18.72
C LEU A 80 6.51 4.20 17.66
N PHE A 81 6.13 3.81 16.46
CA PHE A 81 6.00 4.70 15.32
C PHE A 81 4.62 4.57 14.68
N SER A 82 4.07 5.69 14.25
CA SER A 82 2.94 5.73 13.33
C SER A 82 3.49 5.90 11.92
N VAL A 83 3.14 4.99 11.04
CA VAL A 83 3.67 4.98 9.67
C VAL A 83 2.51 4.98 8.69
N GLY A 84 2.57 5.86 7.70
CA GLY A 84 1.59 5.93 6.63
C GLY A 84 1.57 4.63 5.80
N ALA A 85 0.38 4.17 5.46
CA ALA A 85 0.21 2.90 4.74
C ALA A 85 0.84 2.90 3.34
N GLY A 86 1.03 4.08 2.72
CA GLY A 86 1.68 4.26 1.42
C GLY A 86 3.22 4.40 1.48
N VAL A 87 3.82 4.36 2.68
CA VAL A 87 5.29 4.37 2.81
C VAL A 87 5.85 3.07 2.25
N GLY A 88 6.84 3.17 1.36
CA GLY A 88 7.57 1.99 0.88
C GLY A 88 8.26 1.27 2.04
N PHE A 89 8.16 -0.07 2.10
CA PHE A 89 8.67 -0.84 3.22
C PHE A 89 10.20 -0.71 3.35
N ASP A 90 10.92 -0.65 2.24
CA ASP A 90 12.38 -0.43 2.22
C ASP A 90 12.77 0.91 2.86
N ARG A 91 12.03 1.99 2.55
CA ARG A 91 12.23 3.30 3.19
C ARG A 91 11.98 3.25 4.70
N PHE A 92 10.97 2.48 5.15
CA PHE A 92 10.75 2.27 6.57
C PHE A 92 11.91 1.50 7.23
N SER A 93 12.41 0.44 6.58
CA SER A 93 13.57 -0.33 7.06
C SER A 93 14.82 0.52 7.18
N GLU A 94 15.12 1.36 6.18
CA GLU A 94 16.22 2.31 6.22
C GLU A 94 16.07 3.31 7.38
N PHE A 95 14.87 3.87 7.54
CA PHE A 95 14.57 4.79 8.64
C PHE A 95 14.79 4.11 10.00
N ALA A 96 14.24 2.90 10.21
CA ALA A 96 14.39 2.14 11.45
C ALA A 96 15.87 1.88 11.79
N ALA A 97 16.68 1.48 10.80
CA ALA A 97 18.10 1.25 10.98
C ALA A 97 18.85 2.55 11.37
N ARG A 98 18.51 3.69 10.79
CA ARG A 98 19.10 5.00 11.15
C ARG A 98 18.72 5.45 12.56
N GLU A 99 17.55 5.07 13.05
CA GLU A 99 17.10 5.30 14.43
C GLU A 99 17.71 4.29 15.43
N GLY A 100 18.56 3.37 14.96
CA GLY A 100 19.17 2.34 15.81
C GLY A 100 18.20 1.21 16.19
N LEU A 101 17.11 1.06 15.49
CA LEU A 101 16.12 0.00 15.69
C LEU A 101 16.48 -1.23 14.87
N TRP A 102 16.26 -2.41 15.44
CA TRP A 102 16.64 -3.69 14.87
C TRP A 102 15.41 -4.50 14.49
N GLY A 103 15.53 -5.35 13.46
CA GLY A 103 14.56 -6.37 13.11
C GLY A 103 13.95 -6.20 11.72
N SER A 104 13.93 -5.00 11.14
CA SER A 104 13.39 -4.78 9.78
C SER A 104 14.47 -4.76 8.69
N GLU A 105 15.75 -4.75 9.03
CA GLU A 105 16.86 -4.64 8.07
C GLU A 105 16.91 -5.81 7.09
N ASN A 106 16.56 -7.03 7.54
CA ASN A 106 16.51 -8.21 6.68
C ASN A 106 15.34 -8.17 5.68
N LEU A 107 14.37 -7.27 5.88
CA LEU A 107 13.23 -7.07 5.00
C LEU A 107 13.45 -5.93 4.00
N SER A 108 14.63 -5.28 4.05
CA SER A 108 15.02 -4.26 3.07
C SER A 108 14.99 -4.82 1.65
N LEU A 109 14.67 -3.97 0.68
CA LEU A 109 14.53 -4.30 -0.75
C LEU A 109 13.39 -5.27 -1.09
N ILE A 110 12.65 -5.79 -0.12
CA ILE A 110 11.40 -6.50 -0.44
C ILE A 110 10.38 -5.46 -0.93
N PRO A 111 9.87 -5.60 -2.17
CA PRO A 111 8.98 -4.59 -2.72
C PRO A 111 7.62 -4.62 -2.02
N GLY A 112 7.08 -3.45 -1.74
CA GLY A 112 5.78 -3.30 -1.09
C GLY A 112 5.69 -2.04 -0.26
N GLU A 113 4.51 -1.82 0.31
CA GLU A 113 4.20 -0.70 1.19
C GLU A 113 3.89 -1.20 2.59
N VAL A 114 4.14 -0.35 3.59
CA VAL A 114 3.94 -0.68 5.02
C VAL A 114 2.52 -1.17 5.29
N GLY A 115 1.50 -0.52 4.72
CA GLY A 115 0.10 -0.93 4.92
C GLY A 115 -0.24 -2.31 4.34
N ALA A 116 0.50 -2.77 3.34
CA ALA A 116 0.31 -4.09 2.73
C ALA A 116 1.19 -5.19 3.36
N ALA A 117 2.24 -4.80 4.09
CA ALA A 117 3.24 -5.73 4.62
C ALA A 117 2.65 -6.83 5.50
N ALA A 118 1.81 -6.45 6.48
CA ALA A 118 1.15 -7.41 7.37
C ALA A 118 0.13 -8.29 6.63
N VAL A 119 -0.57 -7.74 5.62
CA VAL A 119 -1.57 -8.50 4.85
C VAL A 119 -0.94 -9.62 4.05
N GLN A 120 0.23 -9.36 3.46
CA GLN A 120 0.98 -10.39 2.70
C GLN A 120 1.97 -11.18 3.57
N ASN A 121 2.02 -10.91 4.88
CA ASN A 121 2.94 -11.54 5.81
C ASN A 121 4.39 -11.48 5.30
N ILE A 122 4.90 -10.26 5.09
CA ILE A 122 6.25 -10.07 4.59
C ILE A 122 7.27 -10.71 5.54
N GLY A 123 8.15 -11.53 5.00
CA GLY A 123 9.15 -12.23 5.77
C GLY A 123 10.35 -12.65 4.93
N ALA A 124 11.54 -12.57 5.51
CA ALA A 124 12.77 -13.05 4.92
C ALA A 124 13.84 -13.25 6.01
N TYR A 125 14.71 -14.23 5.81
CA TYR A 125 15.88 -14.49 6.63
C TYR A 125 15.56 -14.63 8.14
N GLY A 126 14.39 -15.22 8.43
CA GLY A 126 13.95 -15.48 9.81
C GLY A 126 13.31 -14.28 10.51
N VAL A 127 13.03 -13.22 9.78
CA VAL A 127 12.28 -12.04 10.25
C VAL A 127 10.94 -11.97 9.53
N GLU A 128 9.89 -11.67 10.26
CA GLU A 128 8.51 -11.47 9.76
C GLU A 128 7.90 -10.22 10.40
N VAL A 129 6.93 -9.62 9.74
CA VAL A 129 6.14 -8.49 10.28
C VAL A 129 4.93 -8.97 11.05
#